data_7b2174aea38c64cbab0feb62d889af75
#
_entry.id   7b2174aea38c64cbab0feb62d889af75
#
_cell.length_a   1.000
_cell.length_b   1.000
_cell.length_c   1.000
_cell.angle_alpha   90.00
_cell.angle_beta   90.00
_cell.angle_gamma   90.00
#
_symmetry.space_group_name_H-M   'P 1'
#
loop_
_entity.id
_entity.type
_entity.pdbx_description
1 polymer ?
#
loop_
_entity_poly.entity_id
_entity_poly.type
_entity_poly.pdbx_seq_one_letter_code
_entity_poly.pdbx_strand_id
1 'polypeptide(L)'
;MERIKRPLDDTVHDYDNNKKQKLLVTTNKSHFESLANEIIYEIFEYLDVYNIYYGFYYLNSRFRNLIINSIFPFQVNFPTISKSDFELYHANVIKPNKYRIKILRLSNPFTVDIILSLPPTIYNEKIAPLNFNGPIQSSIEYLTIDSHFPYESLNKLLLCLPKLHHLSINYLVKSNNSEVDLYPIILKDLKYVSLGLYSIYFYHFSKLVKSFFRYVEVLRISTYENSTYSHAEQWEELISSSMPNLRIFDMQSSYASALDAFLYACLIGGFHSKFWTEKQWFFEHRHDHDDSSRSGIFFSTNPYRRKDHTFRWRYDYYNSSQSQKVDRKSIKHVSVCDYGRVYYGSMLTVLDPLMPLRQVNKLVVDCHNFPVKELVNLINVMPNLHILKWNYQSIDSTKSKLIQESETFKSVLCTNKIQHLEILHCCSLEEIRFFINLFPKLEYLKTGIYRREFVPITRCLFSTMHHLFFLCFTDVPKTYLKNLTAFIKLEHLLDEYFIKFIDHDLYLWW
;
A
#
# COMPACT_ATOMS: atom_id res chain seq x y z
N MET A 1 -11.80 -20.47 -4.02
CA MET A 1 -12.02 -21.33 -2.84
C MET A 1 -13.49 -21.71 -2.81
N GLU A 2 -13.76 -22.97 -3.06
CA GLU A 2 -15.13 -23.49 -3.04
C GLU A 2 -15.73 -23.35 -1.63
N ARG A 3 -16.92 -22.79 -1.58
CA ARG A 3 -17.72 -22.73 -0.34
C ARG A 3 -18.20 -24.13 -0.01
N ILE A 4 -17.61 -24.74 1.02
CA ILE A 4 -18.16 -25.96 1.62
C ILE A 4 -19.40 -25.53 2.44
N LYS A 5 -20.59 -25.71 1.87
CA LYS A 5 -21.84 -25.71 2.61
C LYS A 5 -21.96 -27.07 3.33
N ARG A 6 -21.98 -27.06 4.65
CA ARG A 6 -22.39 -28.24 5.43
C ARG A 6 -23.88 -28.14 5.72
N PRO A 7 -24.66 -29.21 5.54
CA PRO A 7 -26.07 -29.25 5.93
C PRO A 7 -26.20 -29.38 7.45
N LEU A 8 -27.13 -28.64 8.03
CA LEU A 8 -27.70 -28.94 9.34
C LEU A 8 -28.58 -30.19 9.17
N ASP A 9 -28.33 -31.19 9.98
CA ASP A 9 -29.28 -32.28 10.16
C ASP A 9 -29.54 -32.47 11.67
N ASP A 10 -30.74 -32.09 12.07
CA ASP A 10 -31.33 -32.42 13.36
C ASP A 10 -32.09 -33.72 13.20
N THR A 11 -31.62 -34.79 13.81
CA THR A 11 -32.54 -35.87 14.25
C THR A 11 -31.95 -36.62 15.44
N VAL A 12 -32.64 -36.46 16.56
CA VAL A 12 -32.62 -37.31 17.75
C VAL A 12 -33.18 -38.68 17.38
N HIS A 13 -32.50 -39.77 17.76
CA HIS A 13 -33.15 -40.95 18.31
C HIS A 13 -32.16 -41.88 19.05
N ASP A 14 -32.66 -42.33 20.15
CA ASP A 14 -32.14 -43.24 21.16
C ASP A 14 -31.91 -44.70 20.73
N TYR A 15 -31.23 -45.43 21.64
CA TYR A 15 -31.10 -46.87 21.87
C TYR A 15 -30.01 -47.62 21.07
N ASP A 16 -29.06 -48.28 21.60
CA ASP A 16 -28.98 -49.38 22.55
C ASP A 16 -27.56 -50.03 22.62
N ASN A 17 -27.27 -50.62 23.72
CA ASN A 17 -26.08 -51.35 24.09
C ASN A 17 -25.50 -52.34 23.07
N ASN A 18 -24.19 -52.30 22.81
CA ASN A 18 -23.40 -53.52 22.64
C ASN A 18 -21.91 -53.30 22.95
N LYS A 19 -21.44 -53.90 24.04
CA LYS A 19 -20.04 -54.07 24.42
C LYS A 19 -19.28 -54.83 23.32
N LYS A 20 -18.43 -54.13 22.57
CA LYS A 20 -17.24 -54.69 21.93
C LYS A 20 -16.05 -53.78 22.23
N GLN A 21 -15.16 -54.26 23.11
CA GLN A 21 -13.83 -53.70 23.30
C GLN A 21 -13.11 -53.73 21.94
N LYS A 22 -13.14 -52.57 21.24
CA LYS A 22 -12.17 -52.26 20.23
C LYS A 22 -10.99 -51.59 20.90
N LEU A 23 -9.83 -52.23 20.86
CA LEU A 23 -8.56 -51.56 21.09
C LEU A 23 -8.54 -50.26 20.23
N LEU A 24 -8.81 -49.14 20.85
CA LEU A 24 -8.58 -47.85 20.25
C LEU A 24 -7.05 -47.63 20.25
N VAL A 25 -6.41 -47.89 19.15
CA VAL A 25 -5.16 -47.25 18.82
C VAL A 25 -5.52 -45.77 18.65
N THR A 26 -5.47 -45.04 19.75
CA THR A 26 -5.55 -43.58 19.73
C THR A 26 -4.28 -43.08 19.04
N THR A 27 -4.33 -42.87 17.74
CA THR A 27 -3.42 -41.94 17.10
C THR A 27 -3.70 -40.60 17.76
N ASN A 28 -2.80 -40.15 18.64
CA ASN A 28 -2.81 -38.84 19.20
C ASN A 28 -2.62 -37.81 18.05
N LYS A 29 -3.68 -37.53 17.31
CA LYS A 29 -3.76 -36.35 16.48
C LYS A 29 -3.94 -35.20 17.47
N SER A 30 -2.90 -34.45 17.71
CA SER A 30 -2.99 -33.18 18.44
C SER A 30 -3.93 -32.26 17.67
N HIS A 31 -5.17 -32.14 18.12
CA HIS A 31 -6.09 -31.18 17.54
C HIS A 31 -5.71 -29.79 18.01
N PHE A 32 -5.56 -28.84 17.09
CA PHE A 32 -5.33 -27.44 17.39
C PHE A 32 -6.33 -26.92 18.45
N GLU A 33 -7.56 -27.42 18.39
CA GLU A 33 -8.62 -27.10 19.34
C GLU A 33 -8.34 -27.57 20.78
N SER A 34 -7.42 -28.50 21.00
CA SER A 34 -7.05 -28.99 22.33
C SER A 34 -5.92 -28.17 23.01
N LEU A 35 -5.33 -27.22 22.30
CA LEU A 35 -4.29 -26.35 22.85
C LEU A 35 -4.84 -25.51 24.01
N ALA A 36 -4.00 -25.23 25.02
CA ALA A 36 -4.33 -24.32 26.09
C ALA A 36 -4.60 -22.91 25.55
N ASN A 37 -5.43 -22.13 26.24
CA ASN A 37 -5.80 -20.77 25.80
C ASN A 37 -4.58 -19.87 25.67
N GLU A 38 -3.59 -20.04 26.53
CA GLU A 38 -2.33 -19.29 26.54
C GLU A 38 -1.56 -19.49 25.23
N ILE A 39 -1.48 -20.74 24.74
CA ILE A 39 -0.82 -21.06 23.46
C ILE A 39 -1.60 -20.48 22.28
N ILE A 40 -2.93 -20.53 22.33
CA ILE A 40 -3.77 -19.93 21.29
C ILE A 40 -3.55 -18.41 21.26
N TYR A 41 -3.41 -17.82 22.40
CA TYR A 41 -3.14 -16.40 22.53
C TYR A 41 -1.75 -16.03 21.99
N GLU A 42 -0.71 -16.78 22.28
CA GLU A 42 0.61 -16.58 21.64
C GLU A 42 0.52 -16.64 20.12
N ILE A 43 -0.25 -17.58 19.57
CA ILE A 43 -0.47 -17.67 18.12
C ILE A 43 -1.19 -16.42 17.58
N PHE A 44 -2.19 -15.92 18.31
CA PHE A 44 -2.94 -14.72 17.90
C PHE A 44 -2.07 -13.46 17.89
N GLU A 45 -1.01 -13.37 18.69
CA GLU A 45 -0.07 -12.23 18.66
C GLU A 45 0.68 -12.11 17.33
N TYR A 46 0.87 -13.21 16.60
CA TYR A 46 1.52 -13.24 15.30
C TYR A 46 0.57 -13.03 14.12
N LEU A 47 -0.73 -13.02 14.36
CA LEU A 47 -1.76 -12.85 13.35
C LEU A 47 -2.41 -11.45 13.46
N ASP A 48 -2.76 -10.87 12.33
CA ASP A 48 -3.67 -9.72 12.40
C ASP A 48 -5.10 -10.17 12.78
N VAL A 49 -5.88 -9.23 13.29
CA VAL A 49 -7.22 -9.54 13.80
C VAL A 49 -8.16 -9.99 12.69
N TYR A 50 -7.93 -9.59 11.44
CA TYR A 50 -8.69 -10.07 10.30
C TYR A 50 -8.48 -11.56 10.07
N ASN A 51 -7.23 -12.03 10.07
CA ASN A 51 -6.90 -13.44 9.95
C ASN A 51 -7.43 -14.26 11.14
N ILE A 52 -7.35 -13.71 12.36
CA ILE A 52 -7.92 -14.33 13.54
C ILE A 52 -9.44 -14.47 13.41
N TYR A 53 -10.14 -13.42 12.97
CA TYR A 53 -11.58 -13.42 12.79
C TYR A 53 -12.01 -14.42 11.73
N TYR A 54 -11.40 -14.37 10.54
CA TYR A 54 -11.74 -15.28 9.44
C TYR A 54 -11.43 -16.73 9.74
N GLY A 55 -10.29 -17.00 10.39
CA GLY A 55 -9.86 -18.37 10.67
C GLY A 55 -10.54 -19.01 11.88
N PHE A 56 -10.92 -18.22 12.90
CA PHE A 56 -11.28 -18.77 14.21
C PHE A 56 -12.63 -18.33 14.75
N TYR A 57 -13.19 -17.19 14.37
CA TYR A 57 -14.42 -16.65 14.96
C TYR A 57 -15.63 -17.54 14.78
N TYR A 58 -15.75 -18.18 13.62
CA TYR A 58 -16.85 -19.08 13.28
C TYR A 58 -16.54 -20.56 13.53
N LEU A 59 -15.34 -20.91 13.99
CA LEU A 59 -14.92 -22.29 14.17
C LEU A 59 -15.72 -22.96 15.29
N ASN A 60 -15.76 -22.35 16.46
CA ASN A 60 -16.60 -22.77 17.61
C ASN A 60 -16.75 -21.65 18.64
N SER A 61 -17.59 -21.89 19.65
CA SER A 61 -17.88 -20.92 20.75
C SER A 61 -16.65 -20.59 21.60
N ARG A 62 -15.71 -21.53 21.78
CA ARG A 62 -14.47 -21.29 22.53
C ARG A 62 -13.61 -20.24 21.86
N PHE A 63 -13.29 -20.42 20.57
CA PHE A 63 -12.47 -19.44 19.83
C PHE A 63 -13.16 -18.08 19.73
N ARG A 64 -14.48 -18.06 19.51
CA ARG A 64 -15.25 -16.82 19.52
C ARG A 64 -15.09 -16.07 20.84
N ASN A 65 -15.23 -16.78 21.98
CA ASN A 65 -15.07 -16.19 23.30
C ASN A 65 -13.63 -15.72 23.57
N LEU A 66 -12.62 -16.46 23.10
CA LEU A 66 -11.22 -16.05 23.19
C LEU A 66 -10.98 -14.73 22.43
N ILE A 67 -11.57 -14.56 21.25
CA ILE A 67 -11.43 -13.33 20.45
C ILE A 67 -12.16 -12.17 21.11
N ILE A 68 -13.41 -12.37 21.55
CA ILE A 68 -14.23 -11.30 22.14
C ILE A 68 -13.66 -10.85 23.49
N ASN A 69 -13.26 -11.80 24.36
CA ASN A 69 -12.87 -11.53 25.74
C ASN A 69 -11.35 -11.36 25.90
N SER A 70 -10.56 -11.47 24.85
CA SER A 70 -9.11 -11.32 24.91
C SER A 70 -8.73 -9.90 25.35
N ILE A 71 -7.68 -9.79 26.17
CA ILE A 71 -7.08 -8.50 26.59
C ILE A 71 -5.98 -8.01 25.62
N PHE A 72 -5.77 -8.71 24.51
CA PHE A 72 -4.72 -8.37 23.56
C PHE A 72 -4.94 -7.04 22.87
N PRO A 73 -3.84 -6.32 22.61
CA PRO A 73 -3.85 -5.20 21.67
C PRO A 73 -4.19 -5.69 20.27
N PHE A 74 -5.20 -5.11 19.66
CA PHE A 74 -5.57 -5.46 18.30
C PHE A 74 -4.68 -4.78 17.28
N GLN A 75 -4.16 -5.60 16.37
CA GLN A 75 -3.52 -5.13 15.14
C GLN A 75 -4.54 -5.25 14.02
N VAL A 76 -5.04 -4.12 13.57
CA VAL A 76 -6.00 -4.06 12.47
C VAL A 76 -5.25 -3.67 11.21
N ASN A 77 -5.12 -4.61 10.31
CA ASN A 77 -4.60 -4.38 8.97
C ASN A 77 -5.75 -4.68 7.99
N PHE A 78 -6.16 -3.68 7.22
CA PHE A 78 -7.08 -3.91 6.12
C PHE A 78 -6.27 -4.20 4.86
N PRO A 79 -6.07 -5.48 4.53
CA PRO A 79 -5.66 -5.84 3.17
C PRO A 79 -6.76 -5.39 2.20
N THR A 80 -6.57 -5.66 0.94
CA THR A 80 -7.68 -5.65 -0.02
C THR A 80 -8.76 -6.60 0.48
N ILE A 81 -9.91 -6.08 0.84
CA ILE A 81 -11.06 -6.80 1.41
C ILE A 81 -12.31 -6.35 0.68
N SER A 82 -13.26 -7.26 0.44
CA SER A 82 -14.55 -6.90 -0.16
C SER A 82 -15.35 -5.97 0.77
N LYS A 83 -16.26 -5.18 0.21
CA LYS A 83 -17.13 -4.31 1.00
C LYS A 83 -17.96 -5.09 2.01
N SER A 84 -18.58 -6.19 1.58
CA SER A 84 -19.42 -7.03 2.45
C SER A 84 -18.64 -7.64 3.62
N ASP A 85 -17.44 -8.14 3.35
CA ASP A 85 -16.56 -8.69 4.39
C ASP A 85 -16.09 -7.60 5.36
N PHE A 86 -15.79 -6.41 4.82
CA PHE A 86 -15.44 -5.25 5.65
C PHE A 86 -16.58 -4.83 6.59
N GLU A 87 -17.81 -4.76 6.10
CA GLU A 87 -18.95 -4.37 6.91
C GLU A 87 -19.19 -5.36 8.06
N LEU A 88 -19.12 -6.67 7.77
CA LEU A 88 -19.21 -7.71 8.80
C LEU A 88 -18.07 -7.61 9.82
N TYR A 89 -16.85 -7.45 9.35
CA TYR A 89 -15.67 -7.31 10.20
C TYR A 89 -15.73 -6.03 11.04
N HIS A 90 -16.12 -4.91 10.44
CA HIS A 90 -16.30 -3.64 11.13
C HIS A 90 -17.35 -3.72 12.24
N ALA A 91 -18.54 -4.29 11.95
CA ALA A 91 -19.62 -4.41 12.90
C ALA A 91 -19.29 -5.36 14.06
N ASN A 92 -18.70 -6.52 13.77
CA ASN A 92 -18.52 -7.61 14.73
C ASN A 92 -17.20 -7.54 15.49
N VAL A 93 -16.16 -6.92 14.93
CA VAL A 93 -14.81 -6.92 15.53
C VAL A 93 -14.33 -5.51 15.86
N ILE A 94 -14.32 -4.61 14.87
CA ILE A 94 -13.69 -3.29 15.05
C ILE A 94 -14.50 -2.43 16.01
N LYS A 95 -15.78 -2.24 15.72
CA LYS A 95 -16.66 -1.36 16.50
C LYS A 95 -16.74 -1.76 17.98
N PRO A 96 -16.94 -3.04 18.36
CA PRO A 96 -16.93 -3.46 19.75
C PRO A 96 -15.56 -3.30 20.45
N ASN A 97 -14.46 -3.41 19.69
CA ASN A 97 -13.10 -3.45 20.23
C ASN A 97 -12.28 -2.17 19.95
N LYS A 98 -12.92 -1.08 19.57
CA LYS A 98 -12.23 0.16 19.18
C LYS A 98 -11.20 0.67 20.19
N TYR A 99 -11.43 0.41 21.49
CA TYR A 99 -10.53 0.80 22.58
C TYR A 99 -9.32 -0.11 22.75
N ARG A 100 -9.28 -1.22 22.04
CA ARG A 100 -8.19 -2.22 22.07
C ARG A 100 -7.29 -2.13 20.86
N ILE A 101 -7.67 -1.35 19.83
CA ILE A 101 -6.89 -1.20 18.62
C ILE A 101 -5.67 -0.34 18.93
N LYS A 102 -4.49 -0.95 18.85
CA LYS A 102 -3.21 -0.26 19.01
C LYS A 102 -2.51 -0.02 17.69
N ILE A 103 -2.64 -0.93 16.74
CA ILE A 103 -2.03 -0.83 15.41
C ILE A 103 -3.16 -0.80 14.40
N LEU A 104 -3.18 0.27 13.58
CA LEU A 104 -4.16 0.47 12.53
C LEU A 104 -3.46 0.75 11.21
N ARG A 105 -3.73 -0.09 10.19
CA ARG A 105 -3.25 0.11 8.81
C ARG A 105 -4.43 0.19 7.86
N LEU A 106 -4.48 1.25 7.08
CA LEU A 106 -5.58 1.58 6.16
C LEU A 106 -5.02 1.74 4.75
N SER A 107 -5.32 0.82 3.87
CA SER A 107 -4.81 0.84 2.47
C SER A 107 -5.88 1.24 1.46
N ASN A 108 -7.15 1.23 1.86
CA ASN A 108 -8.28 1.53 1.01
C ASN A 108 -8.87 2.91 1.37
N PRO A 109 -9.05 3.86 0.42
CA PRO A 109 -9.55 5.20 0.70
C PRO A 109 -10.97 5.21 1.30
N PHE A 110 -11.81 4.20 1.02
CA PHE A 110 -13.14 4.08 1.66
C PHE A 110 -13.03 3.70 3.14
N THR A 111 -12.11 2.78 3.48
CA THR A 111 -11.89 2.39 4.87
C THR A 111 -11.30 3.53 5.70
N VAL A 112 -10.48 4.38 5.09
CA VAL A 112 -9.96 5.60 5.73
C VAL A 112 -11.11 6.52 6.16
N ASP A 113 -12.04 6.81 5.26
CA ASP A 113 -13.18 7.67 5.56
C ASP A 113 -14.07 7.08 6.65
N ILE A 114 -14.40 5.78 6.54
CA ILE A 114 -15.30 5.10 7.48
C ILE A 114 -14.68 5.03 8.87
N ILE A 115 -13.41 4.64 8.97
CA ILE A 115 -12.76 4.41 10.27
C ILE A 115 -12.37 5.72 10.94
N LEU A 116 -11.83 6.68 10.19
CA LEU A 116 -11.35 7.95 10.73
C LEU A 116 -12.45 9.01 10.82
N SER A 117 -13.67 8.71 10.37
CA SER A 117 -14.81 9.64 10.42
C SER A 117 -14.54 10.97 9.75
N LEU A 118 -13.81 10.95 8.64
CA LEU A 118 -13.60 12.15 7.84
C LEU A 118 -14.95 12.60 7.27
N PRO A 119 -15.25 13.91 7.22
CA PRO A 119 -16.50 14.38 6.64
C PRO A 119 -16.60 13.89 5.20
N PRO A 120 -17.74 13.24 4.82
CA PRO A 120 -17.88 12.70 3.48
C PRO A 120 -17.88 13.83 2.47
N THR A 121 -16.92 13.85 1.59
CA THR A 121 -16.89 14.73 0.44
C THR A 121 -17.87 14.28 -0.64
N ILE A 122 -19.06 13.85 -0.32
CA ILE A 122 -20.15 13.35 -1.19
C ILE A 122 -20.45 11.85 -0.92
N TYR A 123 -21.22 11.57 0.11
CA TYR A 123 -21.90 10.27 0.23
C TYR A 123 -23.36 10.44 0.61
N ASN A 124 -24.23 9.89 -0.21
CA ASN A 124 -25.54 9.43 0.23
C ASN A 124 -25.31 8.02 0.76
N GLU A 125 -25.15 7.82 2.05
CA GLU A 125 -25.75 6.72 2.80
C GLU A 125 -25.09 6.43 4.17
N LYS A 126 -25.87 5.88 5.03
CA LYS A 126 -25.95 5.64 6.45
C LYS A 126 -24.91 4.65 7.04
N ILE A 127 -23.63 4.80 6.84
CA ILE A 127 -22.68 4.12 7.71
C ILE A 127 -22.29 5.09 8.82
N ALA A 128 -22.70 4.78 10.06
CA ALA A 128 -22.31 5.58 11.20
C ALA A 128 -20.78 5.48 11.39
N PRO A 129 -20.07 6.60 11.26
CA PRO A 129 -18.64 6.63 11.45
C PRO A 129 -18.28 6.13 12.85
N LEU A 130 -17.07 5.59 13.03
CA LEU A 130 -16.48 5.45 14.34
C LEU A 130 -16.29 6.86 14.91
N ASN A 131 -17.34 7.39 15.54
CA ASN A 131 -17.26 8.70 16.18
C ASN A 131 -16.20 8.65 17.26
N PHE A 132 -15.01 9.15 16.96
CA PHE A 132 -14.01 9.54 17.97
C PHE A 132 -14.43 10.84 18.70
N ASN A 133 -15.60 11.41 18.38
CA ASN A 133 -16.18 12.62 18.96
C ASN A 133 -16.71 12.41 20.37
N GLY A 134 -15.93 11.82 21.25
CA GLY A 134 -16.22 11.71 22.68
C GLY A 134 -14.92 11.91 23.46
N PRO A 135 -14.98 12.16 24.78
CA PRO A 135 -13.80 12.34 25.62
C PRO A 135 -12.95 11.06 25.78
N ILE A 136 -13.19 10.04 24.95
CA ILE A 136 -12.52 8.75 25.03
C ILE A 136 -11.31 8.81 24.09
N GLN A 137 -10.14 8.96 24.70
CA GLN A 137 -8.86 8.91 24.01
C GLN A 137 -8.68 7.57 23.29
N SER A 138 -8.39 7.64 22.00
CA SER A 138 -8.04 6.44 21.20
C SER A 138 -6.82 5.74 21.78
N SER A 139 -6.83 4.40 21.75
CA SER A 139 -5.70 3.57 22.17
C SER A 139 -4.67 3.33 21.05
N ILE A 140 -4.87 3.94 19.87
CA ILE A 140 -4.00 3.73 18.71
C ILE A 140 -2.62 4.33 18.98
N GLU A 141 -1.62 3.46 18.91
CA GLU A 141 -0.20 3.78 19.06
C GLU A 141 0.53 3.82 17.71
N TYR A 142 0.07 3.03 16.73
CA TYR A 142 0.67 2.91 15.40
C TYR A 142 -0.40 3.11 14.34
N LEU A 143 -0.23 4.14 13.49
CA LEU A 143 -1.12 4.42 12.37
C LEU A 143 -0.35 4.42 11.06
N THR A 144 -0.80 3.62 10.10
CA THR A 144 -0.33 3.65 8.72
C THR A 144 -1.49 3.88 7.77
N ILE A 145 -1.37 4.86 6.88
CA ILE A 145 -2.35 5.16 5.83
C ILE A 145 -1.63 5.07 4.49
N ASP A 146 -1.99 4.06 3.69
CA ASP A 146 -1.38 3.77 2.38
C ASP A 146 -2.18 4.37 1.20
N SER A 147 -3.26 5.09 1.48
CA SER A 147 -4.10 5.79 0.51
C SER A 147 -3.97 7.31 0.62
N HIS A 148 -4.58 8.03 -0.31
CA HIS A 148 -4.63 9.49 -0.27
C HIS A 148 -5.29 9.99 1.01
N PHE A 149 -4.59 10.88 1.71
CA PHE A 149 -5.07 11.49 2.94
C PHE A 149 -4.97 13.03 2.84
N PRO A 150 -6.06 13.78 3.10
CA PRO A 150 -6.05 15.23 3.01
C PRO A 150 -5.18 15.87 4.11
N TYR A 151 -4.27 16.77 3.72
CA TYR A 151 -3.46 17.56 4.64
C TYR A 151 -4.32 18.33 5.67
N GLU A 152 -5.45 18.86 5.21
CA GLU A 152 -6.40 19.64 5.99
C GLU A 152 -7.04 18.82 7.14
N SER A 153 -7.10 17.52 6.98
CA SER A 153 -7.69 16.60 7.97
C SER A 153 -6.67 16.09 9.01
N LEU A 154 -5.37 16.34 8.79
CA LEU A 154 -4.31 15.80 9.65
C LEU A 154 -4.40 16.34 11.07
N ASN A 155 -4.70 17.62 11.25
CA ASN A 155 -4.86 18.22 12.59
C ASN A 155 -5.97 17.54 13.39
N LYS A 156 -7.14 17.32 12.78
CA LYS A 156 -8.27 16.63 13.43
C LYS A 156 -7.91 15.19 13.78
N LEU A 157 -7.21 14.50 12.90
CA LEU A 157 -6.76 13.13 13.13
C LEU A 157 -5.83 13.05 14.34
N LEU A 158 -4.81 13.92 14.41
CA LEU A 158 -3.83 13.90 15.49
C LEU A 158 -4.43 14.27 16.85
N LEU A 159 -5.45 15.14 16.89
CA LEU A 159 -6.22 15.43 18.10
C LEU A 159 -6.90 14.18 18.70
N CYS A 160 -7.33 13.27 17.84
CA CYS A 160 -8.00 12.04 18.27
C CYS A 160 -7.02 10.93 18.72
N LEU A 161 -5.71 11.10 18.51
CA LEU A 161 -4.68 10.07 18.70
C LEU A 161 -3.57 10.49 19.68
N PRO A 162 -3.87 10.82 20.93
CA PRO A 162 -2.89 11.35 21.88
C PRO A 162 -1.78 10.37 22.26
N LYS A 163 -2.01 9.04 22.09
CA LYS A 163 -1.06 7.96 22.39
C LYS A 163 -0.25 7.51 21.17
N LEU A 164 -0.27 8.28 20.09
CA LEU A 164 0.39 7.91 18.84
C LEU A 164 1.92 7.90 19.02
N HIS A 165 2.56 6.75 18.72
CA HIS A 165 4.00 6.57 18.71
C HIS A 165 4.57 6.59 17.28
N HIS A 166 3.78 6.09 16.35
CA HIS A 166 4.19 5.89 14.96
C HIS A 166 3.11 6.37 14.00
N LEU A 167 3.48 7.31 13.13
CA LEU A 167 2.63 7.83 12.06
C LEU A 167 3.30 7.57 10.71
N SER A 168 2.60 6.90 9.81
CA SER A 168 3.03 6.73 8.42
C SER A 168 1.87 7.06 7.48
N ILE A 169 2.06 8.04 6.59
CA ILE A 169 1.07 8.40 5.55
C ILE A 169 1.81 8.45 4.22
N ASN A 170 1.48 7.52 3.31
CA ASN A 170 2.21 7.40 2.05
C ASN A 170 1.81 8.44 1.02
N TYR A 171 0.60 8.99 1.12
CA TYR A 171 0.07 9.98 0.17
C TYR A 171 -0.67 11.10 0.91
N LEU A 172 0.08 11.98 1.58
CA LEU A 172 -0.47 13.19 2.19
C LEU A 172 -0.59 14.27 1.11
N VAL A 173 -1.82 14.67 0.78
CA VAL A 173 -2.14 15.55 -0.34
C VAL A 173 -2.78 16.84 0.15
N LYS A 174 -2.32 17.98 -0.36
CA LYS A 174 -2.97 19.29 -0.12
C LYS A 174 -3.92 19.58 -1.29
N SER A 175 -5.21 19.64 -1.00
CA SER A 175 -6.26 19.76 -2.02
C SER A 175 -6.60 21.20 -2.39
N ASN A 176 -6.33 22.18 -1.52
CA ASN A 176 -6.70 23.57 -1.72
C ASN A 176 -5.56 24.53 -1.36
N ASN A 177 -5.52 25.69 -2.00
CA ASN A 177 -4.61 26.80 -1.66
C ASN A 177 -5.02 27.55 -0.39
N SER A 178 -6.07 27.13 0.32
CA SER A 178 -6.47 27.73 1.58
C SER A 178 -5.43 27.48 2.66
N GLU A 179 -5.13 28.49 3.43
CA GLU A 179 -4.35 28.31 4.66
C GLU A 179 -5.16 27.50 5.65
N VAL A 180 -4.52 26.48 6.21
CA VAL A 180 -5.10 25.65 7.28
C VAL A 180 -4.47 26.08 8.58
N ASP A 181 -5.29 26.53 9.52
CA ASP A 181 -4.85 26.78 10.87
C ASP A 181 -4.56 25.46 11.58
N LEU A 182 -3.29 25.24 11.89
CA LEU A 182 -2.84 24.09 12.67
C LEU A 182 -2.82 24.48 14.14
N TYR A 183 -3.62 23.82 14.96
CA TYR A 183 -3.58 24.00 16.40
C TYR A 183 -2.46 23.15 16.99
N PRO A 184 -1.48 23.72 17.70
CA PRO A 184 -0.37 22.98 18.28
C PRO A 184 -0.88 21.93 19.26
N ILE A 185 -0.46 20.68 19.06
CA ILE A 185 -0.79 19.56 19.93
C ILE A 185 0.51 18.96 20.43
N ILE A 186 0.61 18.70 21.72
CA ILE A 186 1.78 18.08 22.31
C ILE A 186 1.63 16.56 22.25
N LEU A 187 2.25 15.93 21.23
CA LEU A 187 2.32 14.49 21.06
C LEU A 187 3.65 13.96 21.63
N LYS A 188 3.72 13.79 22.96
CA LYS A 188 4.97 13.39 23.67
C LYS A 188 5.47 12.01 23.26
N ASP A 189 4.56 11.13 22.88
CA ASP A 189 4.83 9.73 22.57
C ASP A 189 5.15 9.53 21.06
N LEU A 190 4.90 10.52 20.21
CA LEU A 190 5.17 10.43 18.77
C LEU A 190 6.68 10.46 18.50
N LYS A 191 7.24 9.29 18.18
CA LYS A 191 8.68 9.09 17.97
C LYS A 191 9.04 8.87 16.50
N TYR A 192 8.14 8.31 15.72
CA TYR A 192 8.37 7.96 14.33
C TYR A 192 7.34 8.62 13.43
N VAL A 193 7.82 9.34 12.40
CA VAL A 193 6.98 9.95 11.37
C VAL A 193 7.52 9.62 9.98
N SER A 194 6.67 9.12 9.10
CA SER A 194 6.97 8.85 7.70
C SER A 194 5.86 9.45 6.82
N LEU A 195 6.21 10.41 5.95
CA LEU A 195 5.25 11.11 5.11
C LEU A 195 5.67 11.10 3.65
N GLY A 196 4.76 10.69 2.76
CA GLY A 196 4.83 10.98 1.33
C GLY A 196 4.04 12.25 1.04
N LEU A 197 4.71 13.31 0.60
CA LEU A 197 4.17 14.65 0.48
C LEU A 197 3.89 14.96 -1.00
N TYR A 198 2.62 15.21 -1.32
CA TYR A 198 2.16 15.53 -2.67
C TYR A 198 1.53 16.91 -2.69
N SER A 199 2.03 17.80 -3.54
CA SER A 199 1.60 19.22 -3.64
C SER A 199 1.68 20.00 -2.32
N ILE A 200 2.56 19.57 -1.40
CA ILE A 200 2.81 20.25 -0.13
C ILE A 200 4.18 20.91 -0.20
N TYR A 201 4.23 22.24 -0.23
CA TYR A 201 5.47 23.00 -0.19
C TYR A 201 6.13 22.97 1.19
N PHE A 202 7.44 23.16 1.25
CA PHE A 202 8.24 23.12 2.48
C PHE A 202 7.67 24.02 3.59
N TYR A 203 7.14 25.19 3.24
CA TYR A 203 6.49 26.09 4.19
C TYR A 203 5.32 25.44 4.94
N HIS A 204 4.44 24.72 4.25
CA HIS A 204 3.32 24.01 4.88
C HIS A 204 3.81 22.84 5.73
N PHE A 205 4.82 22.12 5.25
CA PHE A 205 5.46 21.05 6.01
C PHE A 205 6.14 21.59 7.28
N SER A 206 6.83 22.71 7.21
CA SER A 206 7.46 23.34 8.39
C SER A 206 6.45 23.72 9.47
N LYS A 207 5.24 24.17 9.08
CA LYS A 207 4.12 24.38 10.02
C LYS A 207 3.73 23.10 10.75
N LEU A 208 3.64 21.95 10.05
CA LEU A 208 3.36 20.65 10.68
C LEU A 208 4.44 20.27 11.70
N VAL A 209 5.70 20.40 11.31
CA VAL A 209 6.85 20.10 12.19
C VAL A 209 6.79 20.91 13.47
N LYS A 210 6.61 22.22 13.35
CA LYS A 210 6.54 23.15 14.49
C LYS A 210 5.35 22.85 15.41
N SER A 211 4.23 22.38 14.83
CA SER A 211 3.00 22.11 15.59
C SER A 211 2.97 20.75 16.28
N PHE A 212 3.59 19.71 15.70
CA PHE A 212 3.35 18.33 16.16
C PHE A 212 4.61 17.49 16.40
N PHE A 213 5.77 17.80 15.75
CA PHE A 213 6.88 16.84 15.64
C PHE A 213 8.04 17.11 16.59
N ARG A 214 7.82 17.88 17.65
CA ARG A 214 8.88 18.25 18.61
C ARG A 214 9.59 17.04 19.25
N TYR A 215 8.88 15.94 19.47
CA TYR A 215 9.39 14.75 20.17
C TYR A 215 9.78 13.61 19.21
N VAL A 216 9.74 13.88 17.90
CA VAL A 216 10.08 12.88 16.88
C VAL A 216 11.57 12.59 16.89
N GLU A 217 11.88 11.28 16.88
CA GLU A 217 13.26 10.76 16.83
C GLU A 217 13.63 10.26 15.43
N VAL A 218 12.64 9.83 14.65
CA VAL A 218 12.82 9.31 13.28
C VAL A 218 11.86 10.05 12.35
N LEU A 219 12.42 10.79 11.39
CA LEU A 219 11.65 11.45 10.34
C LEU A 219 12.03 10.89 8.98
N ARG A 220 11.02 10.38 8.25
CA ARG A 220 11.15 9.97 6.86
C ARG A 220 10.23 10.78 5.99
N ILE A 221 10.78 11.35 4.93
CA ILE A 221 10.04 12.19 3.99
C ILE A 221 10.31 11.70 2.57
N SER A 222 9.24 11.53 1.80
CA SER A 222 9.33 11.41 0.35
C SER A 222 8.50 12.49 -0.31
N THR A 223 9.07 13.16 -1.33
CA THR A 223 8.42 14.22 -2.10
C THR A 223 8.51 13.90 -3.58
N TYR A 224 7.58 14.44 -4.35
CA TYR A 224 7.56 14.30 -5.80
C TYR A 224 7.40 15.68 -6.44
N GLU A 225 8.25 16.01 -7.43
CA GLU A 225 8.26 17.28 -8.19
C GLU A 225 8.18 18.55 -7.33
N ASN A 226 8.94 18.59 -6.23
CA ASN A 226 8.90 19.71 -5.31
C ASN A 226 10.30 20.15 -4.87
N SER A 227 10.87 21.11 -5.57
CA SER A 227 12.20 21.66 -5.31
C SER A 227 12.31 22.47 -4.02
N THR A 228 11.20 22.85 -3.39
CA THR A 228 11.26 23.61 -2.13
C THR A 228 11.93 22.86 -0.98
N TYR A 229 12.09 21.55 -1.11
CA TYR A 229 12.78 20.69 -0.14
C TYR A 229 14.29 20.56 -0.36
N SER A 230 14.85 21.17 -1.42
CA SER A 230 16.29 21.09 -1.74
C SER A 230 17.18 22.03 -0.95
N HIS A 231 16.62 22.94 -0.16
CA HIS A 231 17.36 23.95 0.60
C HIS A 231 17.83 23.43 1.96
N ALA A 232 19.08 23.03 2.06
CA ALA A 232 19.67 22.47 3.27
C ALA A 232 19.58 23.41 4.49
N GLU A 233 19.77 24.72 4.30
CA GLU A 233 19.71 25.73 5.36
C GLU A 233 18.32 25.78 6.03
N GLN A 234 17.26 25.68 5.24
CA GLN A 234 15.89 25.64 5.77
C GLN A 234 15.64 24.40 6.64
N TRP A 235 16.22 23.27 6.25
CA TRP A 235 16.18 22.05 7.04
C TRP A 235 17.00 22.16 8.33
N GLU A 236 18.22 22.73 8.27
CA GLU A 236 19.05 22.96 9.45
C GLU A 236 18.34 23.82 10.49
N GLU A 237 17.76 24.93 10.05
CA GLU A 237 16.97 25.83 10.90
C GLU A 237 15.78 25.09 11.52
N LEU A 238 14.98 24.39 10.68
CA LEU A 238 13.78 23.69 11.13
C LEU A 238 14.10 22.58 12.14
N ILE A 239 15.11 21.77 11.85
CA ILE A 239 15.51 20.64 12.73
C ILE A 239 16.08 21.19 14.03
N SER A 240 16.98 22.15 13.97
CA SER A 240 17.63 22.71 15.16
C SER A 240 16.63 23.43 16.08
N SER A 241 15.66 24.14 15.52
CA SER A 241 14.69 24.90 16.31
C SER A 241 13.52 24.07 16.82
N SER A 242 13.10 23.05 16.07
CA SER A 242 11.79 22.40 16.29
C SER A 242 11.86 20.90 16.58
N MET A 243 12.99 20.23 16.29
CA MET A 243 13.12 18.77 16.42
C MET A 243 14.38 18.36 17.21
N PRO A 244 14.54 18.75 18.48
CA PRO A 244 15.77 18.52 19.24
C PRO A 244 16.10 17.03 19.45
N ASN A 245 15.11 16.16 19.38
CA ASN A 245 15.27 14.72 19.60
C ASN A 245 15.53 13.93 18.31
N LEU A 246 15.61 14.59 17.15
CA LEU A 246 15.75 13.91 15.87
C LEU A 246 17.12 13.21 15.74
N ARG A 247 17.07 11.88 15.61
CA ARG A 247 18.24 10.99 15.53
C ARG A 247 18.43 10.40 14.14
N ILE A 248 17.33 10.20 13.41
CA ILE A 248 17.32 9.62 12.08
C ILE A 248 16.51 10.55 11.18
N PHE A 249 17.17 11.09 10.17
CA PHE A 249 16.56 11.86 9.11
C PHE A 249 16.75 11.14 7.78
N ASP A 250 15.66 10.75 7.15
CA ASP A 250 15.66 10.06 5.87
C ASP A 250 14.75 10.81 4.90
N MET A 251 15.34 11.33 3.83
CA MET A 251 14.63 12.13 2.84
C MET A 251 14.84 11.57 1.44
N GLN A 252 13.77 11.58 0.65
CA GLN A 252 13.82 11.29 -0.78
C GLN A 252 12.98 12.31 -1.52
N SER A 253 13.54 12.88 -2.58
CA SER A 253 12.81 13.72 -3.52
C SER A 253 13.02 13.25 -4.92
N SER A 254 11.93 12.91 -5.62
CA SER A 254 11.95 12.57 -7.04
C SER A 254 11.44 13.76 -7.84
N TYR A 255 12.03 13.99 -9.01
CA TYR A 255 11.66 15.11 -9.89
C TYR A 255 11.72 14.66 -11.36
N ALA A 256 10.93 15.32 -12.21
CA ALA A 256 10.86 15.05 -13.65
C ALA A 256 11.14 16.30 -14.50
N SER A 257 11.65 17.39 -13.90
CA SER A 257 11.94 18.63 -14.62
C SER A 257 13.42 18.98 -14.63
N ALA A 258 13.84 19.61 -15.72
CA ALA A 258 15.20 20.13 -15.88
C ALA A 258 15.59 21.18 -14.84
N LEU A 259 14.61 22.01 -14.48
CA LEU A 259 14.82 23.06 -13.50
C LEU A 259 15.09 22.47 -12.11
N ASP A 260 14.32 21.45 -11.74
CA ASP A 260 14.54 20.76 -10.46
C ASP A 260 15.86 20.00 -10.47
N ALA A 261 16.25 19.35 -11.58
CA ALA A 261 17.54 18.70 -11.71
C ALA A 261 18.70 19.67 -11.44
N PHE A 262 18.65 20.83 -12.06
CA PHE A 262 19.65 21.88 -11.89
C PHE A 262 19.68 22.40 -10.42
N LEU A 263 18.51 22.65 -9.86
CA LEU A 263 18.40 23.13 -8.46
C LEU A 263 18.98 22.11 -7.48
N TYR A 264 18.64 20.86 -7.59
CA TYR A 264 19.21 19.82 -6.71
C TYR A 264 20.72 19.66 -6.90
N ALA A 265 21.23 19.72 -8.13
CA ALA A 265 22.66 19.66 -8.39
C ALA A 265 23.42 20.85 -7.79
N CYS A 266 22.83 22.06 -7.84
CA CYS A 266 23.44 23.26 -7.26
C CYS A 266 23.36 23.29 -5.73
N LEU A 267 22.27 22.79 -5.15
CA LEU A 267 21.98 22.94 -3.73
C LEU A 267 22.45 21.78 -2.86
N ILE A 268 22.85 20.62 -3.46
CA ILE A 268 23.33 19.47 -2.72
C ILE A 268 24.56 19.80 -1.84
N GLY A 269 25.39 20.74 -2.25
CA GLY A 269 26.54 21.22 -1.49
C GLY A 269 26.18 21.70 -0.09
N GLY A 270 24.99 22.29 0.10
CA GLY A 270 24.51 22.70 1.41
C GLY A 270 24.34 21.57 2.41
N PHE A 271 24.02 20.35 1.93
CA PHE A 271 23.90 19.14 2.76
C PHE A 271 25.26 18.53 3.17
N HIS A 272 26.37 19.19 2.88
CA HIS A 272 27.73 18.83 3.34
C HIS A 272 28.24 19.79 4.42
N SER A 273 27.40 20.68 4.96
CA SER A 273 27.77 21.58 6.04
C SER A 273 28.18 20.80 7.31
N LYS A 274 28.75 21.50 8.28
CA LYS A 274 29.13 20.93 9.58
C LYS A 274 27.96 20.29 10.30
N PHE A 275 26.77 20.87 10.19
CA PHE A 275 25.55 20.32 10.80
C PHE A 275 25.25 18.90 10.31
N TRP A 276 25.28 18.67 9.01
CA TRP A 276 24.97 17.35 8.40
C TRP A 276 26.04 16.32 8.67
N THR A 277 27.31 16.73 8.60
CA THR A 277 28.46 15.82 8.86
C THR A 277 28.55 15.40 10.32
N GLU A 278 28.29 16.28 11.29
CA GLU A 278 28.26 15.92 12.71
C GLU A 278 27.13 14.95 13.06
N LYS A 279 26.00 15.06 12.39
CA LYS A 279 24.87 14.13 12.53
C LYS A 279 25.06 12.83 11.73
N GLN A 280 26.11 12.74 10.92
CA GLN A 280 26.38 11.61 10.00
C GLN A 280 25.20 11.37 9.02
N TRP A 281 24.53 12.41 8.58
CA TRP A 281 23.47 12.34 7.58
C TRP A 281 24.04 12.76 6.23
N PHE A 282 24.12 11.80 5.31
CA PHE A 282 24.70 12.01 3.99
C PHE A 282 23.62 11.85 2.92
N PHE A 283 23.79 12.59 1.83
CA PHE A 283 22.83 12.64 0.74
C PHE A 283 23.53 12.41 -0.58
N GLU A 284 22.80 11.86 -1.52
CA GLU A 284 23.22 11.61 -2.88
C GLU A 284 22.19 12.15 -3.85
N HIS A 285 22.66 12.68 -4.96
CA HIS A 285 21.85 13.16 -6.04
C HIS A 285 22.19 12.35 -7.30
N ARG A 286 21.18 11.73 -7.90
CA ARG A 286 21.31 11.00 -9.15
C ARG A 286 20.33 11.58 -10.15
N HIS A 287 20.77 11.86 -11.34
CA HIS A 287 19.94 12.33 -12.44
C HIS A 287 20.23 11.55 -13.71
N ASP A 288 19.22 11.42 -14.56
CA ASP A 288 19.36 10.79 -15.86
C ASP A 288 19.97 11.79 -16.84
N HIS A 289 21.02 11.37 -17.54
CA HIS A 289 21.75 12.19 -18.51
C HIS A 289 21.15 12.16 -19.91
N ASP A 290 19.92 11.64 -20.07
CA ASP A 290 19.28 11.61 -21.38
C ASP A 290 18.72 12.99 -21.76
N ASP A 291 19.01 13.46 -22.98
CA ASP A 291 18.64 14.80 -23.47
C ASP A 291 17.13 15.10 -23.47
N SER A 292 16.28 14.08 -23.28
CA SER A 292 14.83 14.21 -23.39
C SER A 292 14.07 14.20 -22.06
N SER A 293 14.62 13.61 -20.99
CA SER A 293 13.99 13.62 -19.68
C SER A 293 15.00 13.93 -18.58
N ARG A 294 14.89 15.11 -18.02
CA ARG A 294 15.80 15.59 -16.97
C ARG A 294 15.27 15.21 -15.59
N SER A 295 14.89 13.96 -15.44
CA SER A 295 14.40 13.42 -14.19
C SER A 295 15.55 12.97 -13.27
N GLY A 296 15.29 12.90 -11.98
CA GLY A 296 16.28 12.44 -11.05
C GLY A 296 15.73 12.18 -9.66
N ILE A 297 16.63 11.77 -8.78
CA ILE A 297 16.32 11.52 -7.38
C ILE A 297 17.41 12.05 -6.47
N PHE A 298 16.98 12.77 -5.44
CA PHE A 298 17.79 13.18 -4.30
C PHE A 298 17.39 12.35 -3.08
N PHE A 299 18.34 11.75 -2.37
CA PHE A 299 18.01 10.85 -1.26
C PHE A 299 19.15 10.76 -0.23
N SER A 300 18.76 10.42 1.02
CA SER A 300 19.73 10.14 2.08
C SER A 300 20.37 8.76 1.91
N THR A 301 21.69 8.69 2.09
CA THR A 301 22.47 7.47 1.96
C THR A 301 22.84 6.85 3.31
N ASN A 302 22.85 7.63 4.39
CA ASN A 302 23.11 7.14 5.73
C ASN A 302 22.15 7.82 6.76
N PRO A 303 21.44 7.04 7.57
CA PRO A 303 21.36 5.57 7.54
C PRO A 303 20.48 5.06 6.40
N TYR A 304 21.00 4.15 5.59
CA TYR A 304 20.21 3.49 4.54
C TYR A 304 19.33 2.41 5.16
N ARG A 305 18.09 2.74 5.47
CA ARG A 305 17.10 1.82 6.09
C ARG A 305 15.86 1.59 5.24
N ARG A 306 15.97 1.81 3.94
CA ARG A 306 14.81 1.71 3.04
C ARG A 306 14.48 0.26 2.73
N LYS A 307 13.19 -0.04 2.76
CA LYS A 307 12.64 -1.24 2.14
C LYS A 307 12.51 -1.08 0.62
N ASP A 308 12.59 0.17 0.15
CA ASP A 308 12.43 0.56 -1.24
C ASP A 308 13.80 0.76 -1.88
N HIS A 309 14.00 0.17 -3.04
CA HIS A 309 15.18 0.41 -3.87
C HIS A 309 14.74 0.84 -5.26
N THR A 310 15.21 2.01 -5.69
CA THR A 310 15.02 2.49 -7.05
C THR A 310 16.25 2.17 -7.87
N PHE A 311 16.08 1.31 -8.86
CA PHE A 311 17.09 0.93 -9.81
C PHE A 311 16.92 1.75 -11.09
N ARG A 312 17.97 2.47 -11.47
CA ARG A 312 18.01 3.25 -12.72
C ARG A 312 18.88 2.54 -13.72
N TRP A 313 18.28 1.98 -14.75
CA TRP A 313 18.94 1.07 -15.67
C TRP A 313 20.28 1.60 -16.18
N ARG A 314 20.32 2.79 -16.75
CA ARG A 314 21.56 3.34 -17.31
C ARG A 314 22.63 3.58 -16.25
N TYR A 315 22.27 4.24 -15.17
CA TYR A 315 23.22 4.61 -14.13
C TYR A 315 23.77 3.38 -13.39
N ASP A 316 22.91 2.54 -12.89
CA ASP A 316 23.30 1.41 -12.06
C ASP A 316 23.92 0.27 -12.86
N TYR A 317 23.57 0.11 -14.14
CA TYR A 317 24.20 -0.83 -15.05
C TYR A 317 25.67 -0.49 -15.32
N TYR A 318 25.97 0.77 -15.64
CA TYR A 318 27.33 1.19 -15.92
C TYR A 318 28.21 1.40 -14.66
N ASN A 319 27.59 1.70 -13.51
CA ASN A 319 28.30 1.96 -12.25
C ASN A 319 28.20 0.81 -11.24
N SER A 320 27.69 -0.35 -11.62
CA SER A 320 27.53 -1.51 -10.73
C SER A 320 28.83 -1.97 -10.08
N SER A 321 29.98 -1.73 -10.73
CA SER A 321 31.33 -2.04 -10.21
C SER A 321 31.82 -1.05 -9.14
N GLN A 322 31.24 0.15 -9.03
CA GLN A 322 31.67 1.21 -8.11
C GLN A 322 30.67 1.45 -6.95
N SER A 323 29.48 0.83 -6.98
CA SER A 323 28.49 1.04 -5.93
C SER A 323 29.02 0.53 -4.58
N GLN A 324 29.14 1.43 -3.59
CA GLN A 324 29.41 1.08 -2.20
C GLN A 324 28.52 -0.10 -1.78
N LYS A 325 29.07 -1.02 -0.98
CA LYS A 325 28.36 -2.18 -0.42
C LYS A 325 27.23 -1.72 0.51
N VAL A 326 26.11 -1.32 -0.08
CA VAL A 326 24.87 -1.06 0.65
C VAL A 326 24.29 -2.41 1.04
N ASP A 327 23.94 -2.60 2.31
CA ASP A 327 23.23 -3.82 2.73
C ASP A 327 21.82 -3.82 2.14
N ARG A 328 21.65 -4.53 1.04
CA ARG A 328 20.39 -4.63 0.28
C ARG A 328 19.50 -5.77 0.74
N LYS A 329 19.86 -6.49 1.83
CA LYS A 329 19.11 -7.64 2.34
C LYS A 329 17.71 -7.29 2.88
N SER A 330 17.46 -6.03 3.21
CA SER A 330 16.17 -5.58 3.73
C SER A 330 15.18 -5.11 2.66
N ILE A 331 15.58 -5.08 1.38
CA ILE A 331 14.76 -4.55 0.28
C ILE A 331 13.59 -5.49 0.01
N LYS A 332 12.38 -4.94 0.09
CA LYS A 332 11.12 -5.63 -0.23
C LYS A 332 10.39 -5.02 -1.41
N HIS A 333 10.70 -3.77 -1.74
CA HIS A 333 10.09 -3.03 -2.83
C HIS A 333 11.17 -2.62 -3.82
N VAL A 334 10.96 -2.90 -5.08
CA VAL A 334 11.88 -2.54 -6.17
C VAL A 334 11.16 -1.64 -7.15
N SER A 335 11.77 -0.53 -7.47
CA SER A 335 11.33 0.37 -8.52
C SER A 335 12.38 0.38 -9.62
N VAL A 336 11.99 0.09 -10.85
CA VAL A 336 12.85 0.12 -12.03
C VAL A 336 12.44 1.31 -12.85
N CYS A 337 13.35 2.27 -13.02
CA CYS A 337 13.14 3.47 -13.81
C CYS A 337 14.16 3.52 -14.93
N ASP A 338 13.70 3.69 -16.16
CA ASP A 338 14.52 3.98 -17.31
C ASP A 338 13.72 4.86 -18.27
N TYR A 339 14.21 6.05 -18.50
CA TYR A 339 13.63 7.00 -19.43
C TYR A 339 14.29 6.93 -20.83
N GLY A 340 15.15 5.95 -21.04
CA GLY A 340 15.88 5.79 -22.29
C GLY A 340 15.10 5.06 -23.38
N ARG A 341 15.37 5.41 -24.65
CA ARG A 341 14.69 4.85 -25.82
C ARG A 341 15.06 3.40 -26.16
N VAL A 342 16.13 2.86 -25.62
CA VAL A 342 16.64 1.55 -26.02
C VAL A 342 17.03 0.72 -24.79
N TYR A 343 16.36 -0.38 -24.62
CA TYR A 343 16.66 -1.38 -23.63
C TYR A 343 17.68 -2.40 -24.17
N TYR A 344 18.83 -2.51 -23.55
CA TYR A 344 19.87 -3.47 -23.92
C TYR A 344 20.16 -4.44 -22.77
N GLY A 345 19.90 -5.72 -22.97
CA GLY A 345 20.25 -6.80 -22.05
C GLY A 345 19.12 -7.28 -21.14
N SER A 346 19.40 -8.28 -20.32
CA SER A 346 18.43 -8.84 -19.38
C SER A 346 18.49 -8.12 -18.03
N MET A 347 17.36 -7.66 -17.54
CA MET A 347 17.23 -7.03 -16.22
C MET A 347 17.64 -7.99 -15.10
N LEU A 348 17.38 -9.27 -15.26
CA LEU A 348 17.73 -10.32 -14.29
C LEU A 348 19.23 -10.38 -14.03
N THR A 349 20.05 -10.28 -15.07
CA THR A 349 21.52 -10.34 -14.92
C THR A 349 22.10 -9.21 -14.07
N VAL A 350 21.35 -8.12 -13.95
CA VAL A 350 21.77 -6.94 -13.18
C VAL A 350 21.14 -6.92 -11.78
N LEU A 351 19.87 -7.23 -11.66
CA LEU A 351 19.15 -7.17 -10.37
C LEU A 351 19.49 -8.35 -9.44
N ASP A 352 19.63 -9.56 -9.99
CA ASP A 352 19.86 -10.76 -9.19
C ASP A 352 21.15 -10.72 -8.35
N PRO A 353 22.29 -10.24 -8.88
CA PRO A 353 23.50 -10.05 -8.07
C PRO A 353 23.40 -8.92 -7.05
N LEU A 354 22.50 -7.96 -7.27
CA LEU A 354 22.40 -6.76 -6.44
C LEU A 354 21.50 -6.95 -5.23
N MET A 355 20.47 -7.78 -5.33
CA MET A 355 19.46 -7.91 -4.28
C MET A 355 18.76 -9.28 -4.31
N PRO A 356 18.27 -9.78 -3.15
CA PRO A 356 17.54 -11.04 -3.09
C PRO A 356 16.11 -10.89 -3.65
N LEU A 357 15.95 -11.14 -4.96
CA LEU A 357 14.66 -10.98 -5.67
C LEU A 357 13.51 -11.80 -5.07
N ARG A 358 13.81 -12.92 -4.42
CA ARG A 358 12.80 -13.81 -3.81
C ARG A 358 12.02 -13.16 -2.66
N GLN A 359 12.56 -12.14 -2.01
CA GLN A 359 11.86 -11.44 -0.92
C GLN A 359 11.10 -10.20 -1.36
N VAL A 360 11.20 -9.83 -2.64
CA VAL A 360 10.50 -8.68 -3.20
C VAL A 360 9.01 -8.98 -3.25
N ASN A 361 8.21 -8.09 -2.67
CA ASN A 361 6.75 -8.20 -2.66
C ASN A 361 6.05 -7.08 -3.43
N LYS A 362 6.78 -6.02 -3.82
CA LYS A 362 6.28 -4.94 -4.67
C LYS A 362 7.30 -4.61 -5.75
N LEU A 363 6.84 -4.60 -7.00
CA LEU A 363 7.61 -4.18 -8.16
C LEU A 363 6.92 -2.98 -8.83
N VAL A 364 7.68 -1.93 -9.06
CA VAL A 364 7.27 -0.78 -9.87
C VAL A 364 8.16 -0.74 -11.10
N VAL A 365 7.59 -0.79 -12.28
CA VAL A 365 8.30 -0.67 -13.55
C VAL A 365 7.83 0.62 -14.20
N ASP A 366 8.66 1.65 -14.09
CA ASP A 366 8.42 2.97 -14.64
C ASP A 366 9.34 3.20 -15.86
N CYS A 367 9.15 2.36 -16.86
CA CYS A 367 9.95 2.34 -18.09
C CYS A 367 9.02 2.28 -19.29
N HIS A 368 9.00 3.30 -20.13
CA HIS A 368 8.08 3.40 -21.27
C HIS A 368 8.16 2.24 -22.29
N ASN A 369 9.34 1.70 -22.52
CA ASN A 369 9.57 0.62 -23.48
C ASN A 369 10.00 -0.69 -22.83
N PHE A 370 9.59 -0.94 -21.58
CA PHE A 370 9.99 -2.15 -20.87
C PHE A 370 9.35 -3.39 -21.53
N PRO A 371 10.14 -4.37 -22.00
CA PRO A 371 9.61 -5.52 -22.73
C PRO A 371 8.75 -6.41 -21.82
N VAL A 372 7.55 -6.77 -22.29
CA VAL A 372 6.64 -7.68 -21.57
C VAL A 372 7.33 -9.01 -21.23
N LYS A 373 8.18 -9.53 -22.12
CA LYS A 373 8.96 -10.74 -21.89
C LYS A 373 9.86 -10.62 -20.65
N GLU A 374 10.54 -9.48 -20.50
CA GLU A 374 11.40 -9.24 -19.34
C GLU A 374 10.57 -9.08 -18.05
N LEU A 375 9.39 -8.45 -18.12
CA LEU A 375 8.48 -8.39 -16.99
C LEU A 375 8.06 -9.80 -16.53
N VAL A 376 7.68 -10.68 -17.45
CA VAL A 376 7.31 -12.07 -17.16
C VAL A 376 8.50 -12.82 -16.54
N ASN A 377 9.71 -12.61 -17.05
CA ASN A 377 10.94 -13.19 -16.47
C ASN A 377 11.19 -12.69 -15.04
N LEU A 378 11.01 -11.40 -14.76
CA LEU A 378 11.15 -10.83 -13.41
C LEU A 378 10.12 -11.42 -12.44
N ILE A 379 8.85 -11.49 -12.85
CA ILE A 379 7.78 -12.07 -12.03
C ILE A 379 8.09 -13.53 -11.69
N ASN A 380 8.63 -14.30 -12.64
CA ASN A 380 8.96 -15.71 -12.42
C ASN A 380 10.01 -15.94 -11.31
N VAL A 381 10.91 -14.98 -11.09
CA VAL A 381 11.94 -15.07 -10.03
C VAL A 381 11.55 -14.38 -8.72
N MET A 382 10.40 -13.71 -8.70
CA MET A 382 9.84 -13.01 -7.54
C MET A 382 8.59 -13.71 -6.98
N PRO A 383 8.68 -14.91 -6.37
CA PRO A 383 7.52 -15.71 -5.97
C PRO A 383 6.67 -15.09 -4.85
N ASN A 384 7.16 -14.03 -4.21
CA ASN A 384 6.45 -13.29 -3.17
C ASN A 384 5.91 -11.94 -3.65
N LEU A 385 5.89 -11.71 -4.96
CA LEU A 385 5.35 -10.50 -5.55
C LEU A 385 3.82 -10.47 -5.44
N HIS A 386 3.28 -9.47 -4.73
CA HIS A 386 1.84 -9.26 -4.55
C HIS A 386 1.35 -7.99 -5.21
N ILE A 387 2.23 -6.99 -5.35
CA ILE A 387 1.90 -5.67 -5.90
C ILE A 387 2.77 -5.42 -7.12
N LEU A 388 2.13 -5.16 -8.25
CA LEU A 388 2.79 -4.74 -9.49
C LEU A 388 2.24 -3.38 -9.93
N LYS A 389 3.14 -2.41 -10.11
CA LYS A 389 2.83 -1.14 -10.78
C LYS A 389 3.62 -1.09 -12.07
N TRP A 390 2.96 -0.84 -13.16
CA TRP A 390 3.61 -0.86 -14.47
C TRP A 390 3.21 0.33 -15.34
N ASN A 391 4.21 1.09 -15.76
CA ASN A 391 4.10 2.16 -16.73
C ASN A 391 4.67 1.66 -18.07
N TYR A 392 3.83 1.51 -19.08
CA TYR A 392 4.25 1.09 -20.42
C TYR A 392 3.46 1.84 -21.49
N GLN A 393 3.89 1.79 -22.75
CA GLN A 393 3.20 2.53 -23.81
C GLN A 393 2.07 1.73 -24.49
N SER A 394 2.33 0.49 -24.86
CA SER A 394 1.32 -0.45 -25.41
C SER A 394 1.91 -1.84 -25.57
N ILE A 395 1.06 -2.84 -25.56
CA ILE A 395 1.43 -4.23 -25.86
C ILE A 395 1.14 -4.53 -27.33
N ASP A 396 2.19 -4.86 -28.08
CA ASP A 396 2.03 -5.35 -29.46
C ASP A 396 1.28 -6.69 -29.44
N SER A 397 0.11 -6.73 -30.09
CA SER A 397 -0.79 -7.89 -30.08
C SER A 397 -0.14 -9.15 -30.67
N THR A 398 0.78 -9.00 -31.61
CA THR A 398 1.50 -10.13 -32.21
C THR A 398 2.53 -10.70 -31.26
N LYS A 399 3.26 -9.87 -30.53
CA LYS A 399 4.23 -10.27 -29.53
C LYS A 399 3.57 -10.85 -28.30
N SER A 400 2.38 -10.38 -27.92
CA SER A 400 1.65 -10.88 -26.76
C SER A 400 1.27 -12.36 -26.89
N LYS A 401 0.86 -12.80 -28.08
CA LYS A 401 0.53 -14.20 -28.36
C LYS A 401 1.74 -15.13 -28.19
N LEU A 402 2.89 -14.74 -28.77
CA LEU A 402 4.13 -15.52 -28.64
C LEU A 402 4.60 -15.63 -27.18
N ILE A 403 4.39 -14.57 -26.38
CA ILE A 403 4.74 -14.58 -24.95
C ILE A 403 3.81 -15.53 -24.20
N GLN A 404 2.51 -15.55 -24.49
CA GLN A 404 1.53 -16.42 -23.85
C GLN A 404 1.81 -17.92 -24.10
N GLU A 405 2.45 -18.24 -25.23
CA GLU A 405 2.84 -19.62 -25.55
C GLU A 405 4.13 -20.08 -24.84
N SER A 406 4.89 -19.15 -24.25
CA SER A 406 6.17 -19.46 -23.61
C SER A 406 6.02 -20.27 -22.31
N GLU A 407 6.97 -21.15 -22.01
CA GLU A 407 7.01 -21.94 -20.77
C GLU A 407 7.12 -21.02 -19.53
N THR A 408 7.84 -19.92 -19.64
CA THR A 408 7.95 -18.94 -18.53
C THR A 408 6.59 -18.32 -18.20
N PHE A 409 5.79 -18.00 -19.22
CA PHE A 409 4.44 -17.46 -19.00
C PHE A 409 3.54 -18.48 -18.30
N LYS A 410 3.57 -19.74 -18.74
CA LYS A 410 2.83 -20.83 -18.10
C LYS A 410 3.27 -21.04 -16.64
N SER A 411 4.57 -20.96 -16.37
CA SER A 411 5.10 -21.03 -15.01
C SER A 411 4.55 -19.88 -14.13
N VAL A 412 4.56 -18.65 -14.65
CA VAL A 412 4.04 -17.47 -13.94
C VAL A 412 2.55 -17.61 -13.66
N LEU A 413 1.75 -18.12 -14.60
CA LEU A 413 0.32 -18.36 -14.37
C LEU A 413 0.06 -19.24 -13.14
N CYS A 414 0.87 -20.27 -12.95
CA CYS A 414 0.70 -21.20 -11.83
C CYS A 414 1.23 -20.66 -10.50
N THR A 415 2.29 -19.86 -10.53
CA THR A 415 3.09 -19.53 -9.34
C THR A 415 2.90 -18.10 -8.82
N ASN A 416 2.44 -17.16 -9.67
CA ASN A 416 2.32 -15.77 -9.25
C ASN A 416 1.27 -15.56 -8.15
N LYS A 417 1.55 -14.58 -7.29
CA LYS A 417 0.69 -14.18 -6.17
C LYS A 417 0.20 -12.75 -6.30
N ILE A 418 0.25 -12.18 -7.51
CA ILE A 418 -0.13 -10.79 -7.73
C ILE A 418 -1.63 -10.64 -7.55
N GLN A 419 -1.99 -9.84 -6.57
CA GLN A 419 -3.36 -9.48 -6.21
C GLN A 419 -3.66 -8.01 -6.49
N HIS A 420 -2.62 -7.18 -6.61
CA HIS A 420 -2.75 -5.74 -6.80
C HIS A 420 -1.97 -5.32 -8.05
N LEU A 421 -2.69 -4.79 -9.04
CA LEU A 421 -2.14 -4.31 -10.30
C LEU A 421 -2.49 -2.83 -10.50
N GLU A 422 -1.48 -2.01 -10.70
CA GLU A 422 -1.64 -0.63 -11.14
C GLU A 422 -0.97 -0.44 -12.50
N ILE A 423 -1.74 -0.01 -13.49
CA ILE A 423 -1.27 0.29 -14.83
C ILE A 423 -1.38 1.80 -15.02
N LEU A 424 -0.24 2.47 -15.15
CA LEU A 424 -0.18 3.93 -15.22
C LEU A 424 -0.49 4.50 -16.63
N HIS A 425 -1.07 3.70 -17.49
CA HIS A 425 -1.38 4.01 -18.86
C HIS A 425 -2.83 3.67 -19.21
N CYS A 426 -3.37 4.27 -20.28
CA CYS A 426 -4.69 3.89 -20.78
C CYS A 426 -4.64 2.54 -21.49
N CYS A 427 -5.43 1.59 -21.02
CA CYS A 427 -5.52 0.26 -21.58
C CYS A 427 -6.66 0.11 -22.60
N SER A 428 -6.41 -0.68 -23.62
CA SER A 428 -7.41 -1.27 -24.52
C SER A 428 -8.03 -2.53 -23.91
N LEU A 429 -9.15 -2.99 -24.46
CA LEU A 429 -9.79 -4.24 -24.03
C LEU A 429 -8.87 -5.47 -24.23
N GLU A 430 -8.06 -5.47 -25.29
CA GLU A 430 -7.12 -6.58 -25.55
C GLU A 430 -6.02 -6.64 -24.48
N GLU A 431 -5.50 -5.49 -24.07
CA GLU A 431 -4.50 -5.40 -22.99
C GLU A 431 -5.07 -5.81 -21.65
N ILE A 432 -6.29 -5.39 -21.33
CA ILE A 432 -6.99 -5.83 -20.12
C ILE A 432 -7.19 -7.35 -20.12
N ARG A 433 -7.60 -7.95 -21.23
CA ARG A 433 -7.71 -9.42 -21.37
C ARG A 433 -6.38 -10.13 -21.16
N PHE A 434 -5.28 -9.56 -21.69
CA PHE A 434 -3.94 -10.09 -21.43
C PHE A 434 -3.60 -10.10 -19.93
N PHE A 435 -3.88 -9.01 -19.21
CA PHE A 435 -3.63 -8.92 -17.77
C PHE A 435 -4.53 -9.83 -16.94
N ILE A 436 -5.80 -9.96 -17.29
CA ILE A 436 -6.73 -10.90 -16.65
C ILE A 436 -6.20 -12.33 -16.77
N ASN A 437 -5.74 -12.69 -17.96
CA ASN A 437 -5.17 -14.02 -18.19
C ASN A 437 -3.88 -14.24 -17.40
N LEU A 438 -3.02 -13.21 -17.31
CA LEU A 438 -1.74 -13.31 -16.59
C LEU A 438 -1.92 -13.32 -15.07
N PHE A 439 -2.92 -12.60 -14.54
CA PHE A 439 -3.15 -12.42 -13.11
C PHE A 439 -4.57 -12.84 -12.67
N PRO A 440 -4.91 -14.13 -12.69
CA PRO A 440 -6.28 -14.59 -12.43
C PRO A 440 -6.76 -14.38 -10.98
N LYS A 441 -5.83 -14.10 -10.05
CA LYS A 441 -6.12 -13.87 -8.62
C LYS A 441 -6.18 -12.38 -8.25
N LEU A 442 -6.35 -11.51 -9.24
CA LEU A 442 -6.36 -10.09 -9.03
C LEU A 442 -7.55 -9.64 -8.19
N GLU A 443 -7.28 -8.89 -7.14
CA GLU A 443 -8.26 -8.35 -6.19
C GLU A 443 -8.42 -6.83 -6.35
N TYR A 444 -7.37 -6.15 -6.76
CA TYR A 444 -7.30 -4.71 -6.98
C TYR A 444 -6.76 -4.42 -8.39
N LEU A 445 -7.47 -3.60 -9.15
CA LEU A 445 -7.02 -3.08 -10.44
C LEU A 445 -7.13 -1.55 -10.46
N LYS A 446 -6.02 -0.89 -10.76
CA LYS A 446 -5.99 0.54 -11.08
C LYS A 446 -5.45 0.71 -12.50
N THR A 447 -6.21 1.40 -13.38
CA THR A 447 -5.80 1.58 -14.79
C THR A 447 -6.44 2.81 -15.41
N GLY A 448 -5.73 3.45 -16.34
CA GLY A 448 -6.35 4.36 -17.29
C GLY A 448 -7.14 3.60 -18.34
N ILE A 449 -8.10 4.25 -18.97
CA ILE A 449 -8.91 3.65 -20.03
C ILE A 449 -9.19 4.65 -21.14
N TYR A 450 -9.23 4.14 -22.39
CA TYR A 450 -9.72 4.93 -23.50
C TYR A 450 -11.25 5.06 -23.44
N ARG A 451 -11.77 6.23 -23.76
CA ARG A 451 -13.22 6.52 -23.69
C ARG A 451 -14.09 5.49 -24.39
N ARG A 452 -13.63 4.97 -25.52
CA ARG A 452 -14.36 3.98 -26.34
C ARG A 452 -14.40 2.60 -25.69
N GLU A 453 -13.42 2.30 -24.84
CA GLU A 453 -13.20 1.00 -24.22
C GLU A 453 -13.87 0.88 -22.84
N PHE A 454 -14.43 1.98 -22.32
CA PHE A 454 -14.99 2.01 -20.95
C PHE A 454 -16.01 0.90 -20.71
N VAL A 455 -17.07 0.84 -21.52
CA VAL A 455 -18.14 -0.17 -21.35
C VAL A 455 -17.64 -1.58 -21.65
N PRO A 456 -16.93 -1.86 -22.76
CA PRO A 456 -16.35 -3.17 -23.01
C PRO A 456 -15.43 -3.67 -21.91
N ILE A 457 -14.52 -2.83 -21.40
CA ILE A 457 -13.60 -3.20 -20.32
C ILE A 457 -14.36 -3.48 -19.03
N THR A 458 -15.27 -2.60 -18.63
CA THR A 458 -16.08 -2.79 -17.41
C THR A 458 -16.86 -4.09 -17.47
N ARG A 459 -17.54 -4.38 -18.58
CA ARG A 459 -18.28 -5.65 -18.78
C ARG A 459 -17.34 -6.85 -18.70
N CYS A 460 -16.19 -6.80 -19.36
CA CYS A 460 -15.20 -7.86 -19.35
C CYS A 460 -14.71 -8.14 -17.92
N LEU A 461 -14.34 -7.11 -17.15
CA LEU A 461 -13.87 -7.25 -15.79
C LEU A 461 -14.91 -7.92 -14.87
N PHE A 462 -16.16 -7.45 -14.89
CA PHE A 462 -17.20 -8.03 -14.03
C PHE A 462 -17.61 -9.44 -14.44
N SER A 463 -17.53 -9.80 -15.73
CA SER A 463 -17.88 -11.16 -16.18
C SER A 463 -16.80 -12.20 -15.96
N THR A 464 -15.53 -11.81 -15.82
CA THR A 464 -14.38 -12.73 -15.79
C THR A 464 -13.61 -12.76 -14.49
N MET A 465 -13.61 -11.65 -13.72
CA MET A 465 -12.76 -11.49 -12.54
C MET A 465 -13.55 -11.64 -11.23
N HIS A 466 -13.79 -12.88 -10.80
CA HIS A 466 -14.57 -13.17 -9.58
C HIS A 466 -13.87 -12.78 -8.27
N HIS A 467 -12.56 -12.57 -8.29
CA HIS A 467 -11.78 -12.14 -7.13
C HIS A 467 -11.58 -10.63 -7.06
N LEU A 468 -11.89 -9.91 -8.15
CA LEU A 468 -11.77 -8.47 -8.21
C LEU A 468 -12.90 -7.83 -7.40
N PHE A 469 -12.58 -7.00 -6.43
CA PHE A 469 -13.55 -6.26 -5.63
C PHE A 469 -13.16 -4.78 -5.45
N PHE A 470 -12.05 -4.37 -6.05
CA PHE A 470 -11.64 -2.98 -6.07
C PHE A 470 -11.15 -2.57 -7.47
N LEU A 471 -11.76 -1.54 -8.02
CA LEU A 471 -11.45 -1.02 -9.34
C LEU A 471 -11.24 0.49 -9.26
N CYS A 472 -10.19 0.98 -9.88
CA CYS A 472 -9.93 2.40 -10.02
C CYS A 472 -9.63 2.73 -11.49
N PHE A 473 -10.43 3.62 -12.07
CA PHE A 473 -10.14 4.21 -13.38
C PHE A 473 -9.48 5.58 -13.19
N THR A 474 -8.27 5.72 -13.70
CA THR A 474 -7.48 6.95 -13.54
C THR A 474 -7.76 7.96 -14.65
N ASP A 475 -7.63 9.23 -14.29
CA ASP A 475 -7.73 10.38 -15.21
C ASP A 475 -9.00 10.36 -16.06
N VAL A 476 -10.14 10.06 -15.46
CA VAL A 476 -11.42 10.03 -16.14
C VAL A 476 -12.27 11.26 -15.83
N PRO A 477 -13.10 11.76 -16.78
CA PRO A 477 -14.02 12.84 -16.49
C PRO A 477 -15.06 12.46 -15.43
N LYS A 478 -15.50 13.42 -14.61
CA LYS A 478 -16.52 13.21 -13.57
C LYS A 478 -17.84 12.64 -14.11
N THR A 479 -18.11 12.79 -15.40
CA THR A 479 -19.28 12.19 -16.07
C THR A 479 -19.28 10.68 -16.02
N TYR A 480 -18.11 10.04 -15.91
CA TYR A 480 -17.99 8.59 -15.81
C TYR A 480 -18.58 8.03 -14.52
N LEU A 481 -18.64 8.82 -13.45
CA LEU A 481 -19.36 8.45 -12.22
C LEU A 481 -20.82 8.10 -12.50
N LYS A 482 -21.52 8.97 -13.24
CA LYS A 482 -22.92 8.75 -13.62
C LYS A 482 -23.06 7.58 -14.59
N ASN A 483 -22.17 7.49 -15.56
CA ASN A 483 -22.18 6.42 -16.57
C ASN A 483 -21.98 5.04 -15.94
N LEU A 484 -20.99 4.90 -15.04
CA LEU A 484 -20.71 3.63 -14.36
C LEU A 484 -21.88 3.24 -13.45
N THR A 485 -22.41 4.18 -12.68
CA THR A 485 -23.58 3.93 -11.82
C THR A 485 -24.79 3.47 -12.63
N ALA A 486 -25.09 4.12 -13.77
CA ALA A 486 -26.18 3.73 -14.65
C ALA A 486 -25.93 2.35 -15.26
N PHE A 487 -24.71 2.07 -15.71
CA PHE A 487 -24.32 0.80 -16.31
C PHE A 487 -24.44 -0.37 -15.32
N ILE A 488 -23.94 -0.21 -14.09
CA ILE A 488 -24.05 -1.24 -13.04
C ILE A 488 -25.52 -1.55 -12.73
N LYS A 489 -26.35 -0.53 -12.64
CA LYS A 489 -27.80 -0.69 -12.37
C LYS A 489 -28.54 -1.34 -13.53
N LEU A 490 -28.28 -0.95 -14.77
CA LEU A 490 -28.95 -1.48 -15.95
C LEU A 490 -28.63 -2.95 -16.22
N GLU A 491 -27.40 -3.36 -15.99
CA GLU A 491 -26.96 -4.74 -16.25
C GLU A 491 -26.98 -5.60 -14.98
N HIS A 492 -27.44 -5.08 -13.85
CA HIS A 492 -27.51 -5.78 -12.56
C HIS A 492 -26.18 -6.46 -12.19
N LEU A 493 -25.07 -5.75 -12.40
CA LEU A 493 -23.72 -6.31 -12.25
C LEU A 493 -23.29 -6.48 -10.80
N LEU A 494 -23.73 -5.58 -9.92
CA LEU A 494 -23.39 -5.55 -8.50
C LEU A 494 -24.61 -5.18 -7.68
N ASP A 495 -24.87 -5.90 -6.60
CA ASP A 495 -25.98 -5.63 -5.68
C ASP A 495 -25.61 -4.51 -4.71
N GLU A 496 -24.41 -4.58 -4.13
CA GLU A 496 -23.89 -3.61 -3.17
C GLU A 496 -22.52 -3.10 -3.56
N TYR A 497 -22.36 -1.78 -3.63
CA TYR A 497 -21.07 -1.17 -3.98
C TYR A 497 -20.95 0.26 -3.46
N PHE A 498 -19.70 0.71 -3.28
CA PHE A 498 -19.35 2.11 -3.11
C PHE A 498 -18.64 2.64 -4.34
N ILE A 499 -18.98 3.86 -4.72
CA ILE A 499 -18.33 4.55 -5.83
C ILE A 499 -17.89 5.94 -5.37
N LYS A 500 -16.66 6.32 -5.71
CA LYS A 500 -16.06 7.59 -5.30
C LYS A 500 -15.26 8.20 -6.45
N PHE A 501 -15.29 9.52 -6.56
CA PHE A 501 -14.48 10.26 -7.50
C PHE A 501 -13.55 11.21 -6.72
N ILE A 502 -12.24 11.01 -6.84
CA ILE A 502 -11.20 11.77 -6.12
C ILE A 502 -10.10 12.10 -7.12
N ASP A 503 -9.72 13.37 -7.23
CA ASP A 503 -8.55 13.83 -8.02
C ASP A 503 -8.47 13.22 -9.43
N HIS A 504 -9.60 13.28 -10.18
CA HIS A 504 -9.78 12.68 -11.51
C HIS A 504 -9.78 11.14 -11.57
N ASP A 505 -9.67 10.46 -10.44
CA ASP A 505 -9.76 9.01 -10.35
C ASP A 505 -11.15 8.57 -9.92
N LEU A 506 -11.71 7.55 -10.58
CA LEU A 506 -13.00 6.94 -10.28
C LEU A 506 -12.78 5.59 -9.60
N TYR A 507 -13.12 5.53 -8.34
CA TYR A 507 -12.99 4.33 -7.50
C TYR A 507 -14.31 3.60 -7.37
N LEU A 508 -14.27 2.28 -7.46
CA LEU A 508 -15.39 1.38 -7.22
C LEU A 508 -14.94 0.25 -6.28
N TRP A 509 -15.74 -0.03 -5.27
CA TRP A 509 -15.49 -1.07 -4.29
C TRP A 509 -16.77 -1.84 -3.98
N TRP A 510 -16.75 -3.18 -4.05
CA TRP A 510 -17.89 -4.07 -3.86
C TRP A 510 -17.59 -5.35 -3.08
#